data_c759de103219ed9d71c2d1f7992f046b
#
_entry.id   c759de103219ed9d71c2d1f7992f046b
#
_cell.length_a   1.000
_cell.length_b   1.000
_cell.length_c   1.000
_cell.angle_alpha   90.00
_cell.angle_beta   90.00
_cell.angle_gamma   90.00
#
_symmetry.space_group_name_H-M   'P 1'
#
loop_
_entity.id
_entity.type
_entity.pdbx_description
1 polymer ?
#
loop_
_entity_poly.entity_id
_entity_poly.type
_entity_poly.pdbx_seq_one_letter_code
_entity_poly.pdbx_strand_id
1 'polypeptide(L)'
;MTRGGILAGTAAIALLAGAVVLAGGPIASAQSKKEAPLDLKGDASERPWKRYAGWPTRDESKYNTLGNLATPPAPTGPRKITAAISGDAKKGAELVADRNRGGSCLACHVMGPAGGANLPGNVAPDLSEIGNAGREDEWLFNYIYDGRVYNPETVMPPWGSHGFFNDQEINDMVAFLKTLKSPAVFKTELDDPAKRPAPVEKRDNLDPIENPGMWAIDKAQELWKQKSSAGFSCNTCHSDPQAAFKTWAASMPKWEPRLNKVLGVEEFVTRHAKATTGANWLMETDDNLAMSVYLRFLANGTPIRVDTDSAEAKAAIERGKQLSQRKVGQLNMACTDCHGKVANHWIRGQWLGEPKGQYDHFPTWRTSLLKVWDIRQRFQWCQVNIRADELPPDAKEYGDLELYLASQNEGLKLSVPGIRH
;
A
#
# COMPACT_ATOMS: atom_id res chain seq x y z
N MET A 1 -13.95 -50.47 76.81
CA MET A 1 -13.12 -51.14 77.85
C MET A 1 -11.68 -50.88 77.53
N THR A 2 -10.98 -50.34 78.55
CA THR A 2 -9.54 -50.27 78.81
C THR A 2 -8.68 -49.49 77.90
N ARG A 3 -8.27 -48.24 78.33
CA ARG A 3 -7.10 -47.89 79.18
C ARG A 3 -5.81 -48.38 78.54
N GLY A 4 -4.81 -47.60 78.21
CA GLY A 4 -4.14 -46.52 78.88
C GLY A 4 -2.76 -46.41 78.30
N GLY A 5 -2.09 -45.31 78.62
CA GLY A 5 -0.65 -45.30 78.74
C GLY A 5 0.06 -44.14 78.08
N ILE A 6 0.31 -43.08 78.89
CA ILE A 6 1.22 -41.94 78.64
C ILE A 6 2.66 -42.45 78.81
N LEU A 7 3.58 -42.04 77.99
CA LEU A 7 4.99 -41.93 78.36
C LEU A 7 5.63 -40.76 77.55
N ALA A 8 6.07 -39.81 78.30
CA ALA A 8 6.85 -38.62 77.83
C ALA A 8 8.30 -39.03 77.52
N GLY A 9 8.81 -38.53 76.41
CA GLY A 9 10.23 -38.66 76.06
C GLY A 9 10.74 -37.33 75.52
N THR A 10 11.48 -36.63 76.35
CA THR A 10 12.27 -35.46 76.03
C THR A 10 13.41 -35.82 75.07
N ALA A 11 13.45 -35.19 73.94
CA ALA A 11 14.61 -35.26 73.04
C ALA A 11 15.07 -33.89 72.62
N ALA A 12 16.35 -33.68 72.80
CA ALA A 12 17.09 -32.44 72.67
C ALA A 12 17.07 -31.90 71.25
N ILE A 13 16.93 -30.57 71.12
CA ILE A 13 17.05 -29.81 69.91
C ILE A 13 18.55 -29.56 69.67
N ALA A 14 19.11 -30.15 68.59
CA ALA A 14 20.39 -29.79 68.06
C ALA A 14 20.18 -28.75 66.91
N LEU A 15 20.58 -27.52 67.18
CA LEU A 15 20.65 -26.45 66.17
C LEU A 15 21.82 -26.71 65.21
N LEU A 16 21.54 -27.13 63.99
CA LEU A 16 22.46 -27.12 62.89
C LEU A 16 22.26 -25.80 62.10
N ALA A 17 23.19 -24.85 62.27
CA ALA A 17 23.30 -23.65 61.47
C ALA A 17 23.81 -24.01 60.09
N GLY A 18 22.89 -24.19 59.11
CA GLY A 18 23.22 -24.36 57.68
C GLY A 18 23.45 -22.95 57.07
N ALA A 19 24.71 -22.65 56.72
CA ALA A 19 25.06 -21.48 55.92
C ALA A 19 24.50 -21.67 54.51
N VAL A 20 23.49 -20.92 54.14
CA VAL A 20 23.00 -20.79 52.72
C VAL A 20 23.99 -19.85 52.02
N VAL A 21 24.89 -20.42 51.24
CA VAL A 21 25.72 -19.68 50.27
C VAL A 21 24.76 -19.35 49.09
N LEU A 22 24.23 -18.14 49.06
CA LEU A 22 23.63 -17.55 47.88
C LEU A 22 24.71 -17.36 46.81
N ALA A 23 24.80 -18.29 45.87
CA ALA A 23 25.53 -18.11 44.65
C ALA A 23 24.90 -16.98 43.85
N GLY A 24 25.38 -15.76 44.03
CA GLY A 24 25.09 -14.62 43.18
C GLY A 24 25.61 -14.89 41.76
N GLY A 25 24.74 -15.45 40.89
CA GLY A 25 25.01 -15.42 39.45
C GLY A 25 25.14 -13.97 38.97
N PRO A 26 25.97 -13.68 37.98
CA PRO A 26 26.10 -12.32 37.48
C PRO A 26 24.72 -11.87 36.98
N ILE A 27 24.17 -10.83 37.61
CA ILE A 27 23.08 -10.05 37.07
C ILE A 27 23.64 -9.48 35.76
N ALA A 28 23.25 -10.09 34.65
CA ALA A 28 23.51 -9.54 33.33
C ALA A 28 22.82 -8.16 33.35
N SER A 29 23.63 -7.10 33.52
CA SER A 29 23.17 -5.73 33.32
C SER A 29 22.58 -5.69 31.92
N ALA A 30 21.27 -5.52 31.83
CA ALA A 30 20.63 -5.17 30.57
C ALA A 30 21.26 -3.83 30.15
N GLN A 31 22.29 -3.90 29.30
CA GLN A 31 22.77 -2.71 28.62
C GLN A 31 21.56 -2.16 27.89
N SER A 32 21.05 -1.03 28.34
CA SER A 32 20.01 -0.30 27.62
C SER A 32 20.52 -0.11 26.19
N LYS A 33 19.88 -0.77 25.24
CA LYS A 33 20.22 -0.57 23.82
C LYS A 33 20.04 0.92 23.57
N LYS A 34 21.17 1.63 23.41
CA LYS A 34 21.15 3.07 23.16
C LYS A 34 20.31 3.31 21.93
N GLU A 35 19.21 4.04 22.08
CA GLU A 35 18.31 4.33 20.97
C GLU A 35 19.07 5.03 19.84
N ALA A 36 18.75 4.68 18.61
CA ALA A 36 19.37 5.32 17.45
C ALA A 36 19.08 6.83 17.46
N PRO A 37 20.08 7.69 17.22
CA PRO A 37 19.87 9.13 17.08
C PRO A 37 18.89 9.41 15.94
N LEU A 38 17.89 10.30 16.17
CA LEU A 38 16.94 10.75 15.18
C LEU A 38 16.76 12.26 15.29
N ASP A 39 16.65 12.95 14.16
CA ASP A 39 16.09 14.30 14.15
C ASP A 39 14.57 14.20 14.39
N LEU A 40 14.15 14.64 15.56
CA LEU A 40 12.74 14.59 15.97
C LEU A 40 11.96 15.84 15.56
N LYS A 41 12.64 16.85 15.00
CA LYS A 41 12.05 18.12 14.61
C LYS A 41 11.84 18.19 13.10
N GLY A 42 10.75 18.83 12.72
CA GLY A 42 10.43 19.07 11.33
C GLY A 42 9.95 17.85 10.55
N ASP A 43 9.68 18.08 9.30
CA ASP A 43 9.17 17.10 8.35
C ASP A 43 10.31 16.26 7.77
N ALA A 44 10.01 15.02 7.40
CA ALA A 44 10.97 14.15 6.73
C ALA A 44 10.84 14.20 5.20
N SER A 45 9.90 14.98 4.68
CA SER A 45 9.68 15.21 3.25
C SER A 45 9.60 16.70 2.93
N GLU A 46 9.65 17.04 1.65
CA GLU A 46 9.56 18.43 1.18
C GLU A 46 8.25 19.09 1.60
N ARG A 47 8.31 20.39 1.97
CA ARG A 47 7.12 21.20 2.27
C ARG A 47 7.17 22.57 1.54
N PRO A 48 6.07 23.05 0.96
CA PRO A 48 4.80 22.33 0.83
C PRO A 48 4.96 21.09 -0.05
N TRP A 49 4.32 19.98 0.33
CA TRP A 49 4.40 18.76 -0.46
C TRP A 49 3.67 18.95 -1.80
N LYS A 50 4.29 18.47 -2.88
CA LYS A 50 3.77 18.66 -4.25
C LYS A 50 2.99 17.42 -4.67
N ARG A 51 1.78 17.65 -5.14
CA ARG A 51 0.97 16.62 -5.80
C ARG A 51 1.60 16.19 -7.13
N TYR A 52 1.20 15.03 -7.61
CA TYR A 52 1.60 14.55 -8.92
C TYR A 52 1.22 15.56 -10.02
N ALA A 53 2.21 16.02 -10.78
CA ALA A 53 2.02 16.97 -11.86
C ALA A 53 1.19 16.36 -13.00
N GLY A 54 0.39 17.18 -13.66
CA GLY A 54 -0.43 16.79 -14.81
C GLY A 54 -1.75 16.12 -14.48
N TRP A 55 -2.05 15.88 -13.21
CA TRP A 55 -3.35 15.38 -12.81
C TRP A 55 -4.36 16.54 -12.71
N PRO A 56 -5.63 16.36 -13.15
CA PRO A 56 -6.59 17.46 -13.12
C PRO A 56 -6.78 18.00 -11.69
N THR A 57 -6.65 19.31 -11.53
CA THR A 57 -7.01 20.00 -10.29
C THR A 57 -8.51 19.89 -10.08
N ARG A 58 -8.94 19.50 -8.89
CA ARG A 58 -10.36 19.40 -8.53
C ARG A 58 -10.53 19.66 -7.03
N ASP A 59 -11.76 19.89 -6.64
CA ASP A 59 -12.13 20.02 -5.25
C ASP A 59 -12.25 18.62 -4.61
N GLU A 60 -11.20 18.21 -3.91
CA GLU A 60 -11.14 16.94 -3.18
C GLU A 60 -11.86 17.02 -1.82
N SER A 61 -12.25 18.22 -1.37
CA SER A 61 -12.86 18.43 -0.04
C SER A 61 -14.19 17.73 0.15
N LYS A 62 -14.86 17.36 -0.94
CA LYS A 62 -16.14 16.64 -0.93
C LYS A 62 -16.02 15.16 -0.62
N TYR A 63 -14.83 14.60 -0.67
CA TYR A 63 -14.62 13.17 -0.61
C TYR A 63 -13.71 12.83 0.57
N ASN A 64 -13.90 11.65 1.15
CA ASN A 64 -12.99 11.14 2.14
C ASN A 64 -11.57 11.03 1.57
N THR A 65 -10.60 11.33 2.42
CA THR A 65 -9.19 11.03 2.18
C THR A 65 -8.71 10.07 3.27
N LEU A 66 -7.46 9.65 3.23
CA LEU A 66 -6.89 8.89 4.34
C LEU A 66 -6.75 9.75 5.60
N GLY A 67 -6.44 11.04 5.45
CA GLY A 67 -6.26 11.97 6.58
C GLY A 67 -7.55 12.59 7.10
N ASN A 68 -8.54 12.80 6.22
CA ASN A 68 -9.76 13.52 6.55
C ASN A 68 -11.02 12.77 6.12
N LEU A 69 -12.05 12.85 6.96
CA LEU A 69 -13.40 12.42 6.63
C LEU A 69 -14.22 13.61 6.13
N ALA A 70 -14.78 13.47 4.94
CA ALA A 70 -15.80 14.35 4.40
C ALA A 70 -17.16 13.66 4.49
N THR A 71 -18.19 14.29 3.95
CA THR A 71 -19.51 13.67 3.75
C THR A 71 -19.73 13.46 2.25
N PRO A 72 -19.24 12.34 1.67
CA PRO A 72 -19.42 12.09 0.26
C PRO A 72 -20.92 12.01 -0.08
N PRO A 73 -21.32 12.34 -1.32
CA PRO A 73 -22.69 12.20 -1.75
C PRO A 73 -23.22 10.78 -1.50
N ALA A 74 -24.33 10.69 -0.78
CA ALA A 74 -25.01 9.43 -0.50
C ALA A 74 -25.75 8.92 -1.75
N PRO A 75 -25.99 7.61 -1.88
CA PRO A 75 -26.89 7.08 -2.90
C PRO A 75 -28.27 7.69 -2.74
N THR A 76 -28.81 8.22 -3.83
CA THR A 76 -30.09 8.97 -3.81
C THR A 76 -31.33 8.13 -4.20
N GLY A 77 -31.14 6.85 -4.44
CA GLY A 77 -32.19 5.98 -5.03
C GLY A 77 -32.28 6.13 -6.57
N PRO A 78 -33.01 5.24 -7.25
CA PRO A 78 -33.16 5.31 -8.69
C PRO A 78 -33.87 6.60 -9.09
N ARG A 79 -33.30 7.29 -10.07
CA ARG A 79 -33.89 8.48 -10.68
C ARG A 79 -34.89 8.02 -11.75
N LYS A 80 -36.09 8.57 -11.74
CA LYS A 80 -37.04 8.36 -12.84
C LYS A 80 -36.63 9.15 -14.06
N ILE A 81 -36.49 8.46 -15.17
CA ILE A 81 -36.24 9.07 -16.48
C ILE A 81 -37.56 9.14 -17.20
N THR A 82 -38.09 10.36 -17.33
CA THR A 82 -39.46 10.59 -17.90
C THR A 82 -39.46 10.75 -19.41
N ALA A 83 -38.30 10.90 -20.04
CA ALA A 83 -38.15 10.99 -21.49
C ALA A 83 -37.25 9.85 -21.99
N ALA A 84 -37.45 9.44 -23.25
CA ALA A 84 -36.54 8.49 -23.88
C ALA A 84 -35.12 9.03 -23.84
N ILE A 85 -34.15 8.15 -23.52
CA ILE A 85 -32.75 8.51 -23.51
C ILE A 85 -32.34 8.85 -24.95
N SER A 86 -31.97 10.09 -25.17
CA SER A 86 -31.38 10.56 -26.42
C SER A 86 -29.88 10.72 -26.22
N GLY A 87 -29.13 9.64 -26.44
CA GLY A 87 -27.69 9.62 -26.35
C GLY A 87 -27.02 9.41 -27.70
N ASP A 88 -25.80 9.90 -27.85
CA ASP A 88 -24.93 9.65 -29.00
C ASP A 88 -24.02 8.46 -28.69
N ALA A 89 -24.32 7.31 -29.32
CA ALA A 89 -23.54 6.09 -29.10
C ALA A 89 -22.04 6.23 -29.47
N LYS A 90 -21.70 7.09 -30.42
CA LYS A 90 -20.29 7.35 -30.79
C LYS A 90 -19.56 8.09 -29.67
N LYS A 91 -20.18 9.15 -29.14
CA LYS A 91 -19.62 9.84 -27.96
C LYS A 91 -19.56 8.92 -26.74
N GLY A 92 -20.56 8.09 -26.53
CA GLY A 92 -20.55 7.08 -25.48
C GLY A 92 -19.36 6.12 -25.60
N ALA A 93 -19.04 5.64 -26.81
CA ALA A 93 -17.87 4.81 -27.05
C ALA A 93 -16.55 5.54 -26.75
N GLU A 94 -16.45 6.83 -27.06
CA GLU A 94 -15.29 7.66 -26.73
C GLU A 94 -15.16 7.81 -25.22
N LEU A 95 -16.25 8.11 -24.51
CA LEU A 95 -16.28 8.31 -23.05
C LEU A 95 -15.86 7.06 -22.28
N VAL A 96 -16.38 5.86 -22.65
CA VAL A 96 -16.03 4.62 -21.94
C VAL A 96 -14.55 4.24 -22.10
N ALA A 97 -13.90 4.71 -23.19
CA ALA A 97 -12.51 4.48 -23.49
C ALA A 97 -11.57 5.58 -22.97
N ASP A 98 -12.10 6.78 -22.64
CA ASP A 98 -11.30 7.95 -22.30
C ASP A 98 -10.49 7.71 -21.01
N ARG A 99 -9.17 7.82 -21.14
CA ARG A 99 -8.21 7.67 -20.04
C ARG A 99 -7.78 9.02 -19.45
N ASN A 100 -8.00 10.11 -20.18
CA ASN A 100 -7.48 11.43 -19.82
C ASN A 100 -8.21 12.04 -18.62
N ARG A 101 -9.43 11.59 -18.36
CA ARG A 101 -10.20 12.01 -17.18
C ARG A 101 -9.77 11.34 -15.87
N GLY A 102 -8.84 10.37 -15.92
CA GLY A 102 -8.42 9.64 -14.72
C GLY A 102 -9.40 8.56 -14.27
N GLY A 103 -10.19 8.01 -15.18
CA GLY A 103 -11.08 6.87 -14.98
C GLY A 103 -11.65 6.42 -16.31
N SER A 104 -11.87 5.12 -16.49
CA SER A 104 -12.40 4.57 -17.73
C SER A 104 -13.10 3.24 -17.45
N CYS A 105 -14.24 3.04 -18.06
CA CYS A 105 -15.02 1.79 -17.92
C CYS A 105 -14.21 0.57 -18.39
N LEU A 106 -13.41 0.70 -19.45
CA LEU A 106 -12.51 -0.35 -19.95
C LEU A 106 -11.38 -0.71 -18.98
N ALA A 107 -11.18 0.07 -17.90
CA ALA A 107 -10.24 -0.35 -16.87
C ALA A 107 -10.70 -1.64 -16.16
N CYS A 108 -12.00 -1.83 -16.06
CA CYS A 108 -12.64 -2.91 -15.30
C CYS A 108 -13.46 -3.86 -16.17
N HIS A 109 -14.05 -3.35 -17.27
CA HIS A 109 -14.97 -4.09 -18.14
C HIS A 109 -14.36 -4.38 -19.52
N VAL A 110 -14.71 -5.52 -20.08
CA VAL A 110 -14.62 -5.80 -21.52
C VAL A 110 -15.87 -5.26 -22.21
N MET A 111 -15.74 -4.59 -23.35
CA MET A 111 -16.86 -3.99 -24.08
C MET A 111 -16.69 -4.15 -25.59
N GLY A 112 -17.10 -5.30 -26.13
CA GLY A 112 -17.17 -5.56 -27.57
C GLY A 112 -15.90 -5.27 -28.37
N PRO A 113 -16.00 -4.90 -29.65
CA PRO A 113 -14.85 -4.63 -30.51
C PRO A 113 -13.97 -3.49 -30.02
N ALA A 114 -14.51 -2.51 -29.29
CA ALA A 114 -13.77 -1.41 -28.69
C ALA A 114 -12.83 -1.87 -27.55
N GLY A 115 -13.10 -3.02 -26.96
CA GLY A 115 -12.29 -3.58 -25.87
C GLY A 115 -10.92 -4.08 -26.30
N GLY A 116 -10.79 -4.61 -27.52
CA GLY A 116 -9.58 -5.30 -27.98
C GLY A 116 -8.36 -4.42 -28.18
N ALA A 117 -8.52 -3.10 -28.37
CA ALA A 117 -7.41 -2.18 -28.63
C ALA A 117 -6.78 -1.56 -27.37
N ASN A 118 -7.38 -1.72 -26.18
CA ASN A 118 -7.08 -0.91 -25.02
C ASN A 118 -6.66 -1.68 -23.76
N LEU A 119 -6.28 -2.95 -23.88
CA LEU A 119 -5.97 -3.82 -22.75
C LEU A 119 -7.04 -3.70 -21.66
N PRO A 120 -8.27 -4.17 -21.88
CA PRO A 120 -9.35 -4.06 -20.91
C PRO A 120 -9.04 -4.89 -19.67
N GLY A 121 -9.67 -4.51 -18.54
CA GLY A 121 -9.66 -5.32 -17.33
C GLY A 121 -10.78 -6.36 -17.30
N ASN A 122 -10.71 -7.25 -16.30
CA ASN A 122 -11.76 -8.23 -15.98
C ASN A 122 -12.18 -8.17 -14.51
N VAL A 123 -11.99 -7.02 -13.89
CA VAL A 123 -12.44 -6.74 -12.52
C VAL A 123 -13.97 -6.80 -12.40
N ALA A 124 -14.66 -6.51 -13.48
CA ALA A 124 -16.11 -6.42 -13.57
C ALA A 124 -16.63 -7.25 -14.75
N PRO A 125 -17.95 -7.52 -14.82
CA PRO A 125 -18.54 -8.33 -15.89
C PRO A 125 -18.18 -7.84 -17.29
N ASP A 126 -18.06 -8.78 -18.24
CA ASP A 126 -18.01 -8.46 -19.67
C ASP A 126 -19.35 -7.87 -20.11
N LEU A 127 -19.31 -6.69 -20.72
CA LEU A 127 -20.48 -5.95 -21.21
C LEU A 127 -20.63 -6.03 -22.72
N SER A 128 -19.86 -6.88 -23.41
CA SER A 128 -19.85 -6.98 -24.88
C SER A 128 -21.24 -7.32 -25.48
N GLU A 129 -22.10 -7.95 -24.70
CA GLU A 129 -23.44 -8.35 -25.13
C GLU A 129 -24.56 -7.71 -24.26
N ILE A 130 -24.26 -6.66 -23.51
CA ILE A 130 -25.23 -6.00 -22.62
C ILE A 130 -26.46 -5.48 -23.36
N GLY A 131 -26.32 -5.13 -24.65
CA GLY A 131 -27.43 -4.72 -25.51
C GLY A 131 -28.44 -5.81 -25.80
N ASN A 132 -28.10 -7.09 -25.57
CA ASN A 132 -29.02 -8.24 -25.70
C ASN A 132 -29.70 -8.59 -24.36
N ALA A 133 -29.26 -8.02 -23.24
CA ALA A 133 -29.73 -8.38 -21.91
C ALA A 133 -31.12 -7.84 -21.55
N GLY A 134 -31.78 -7.10 -22.44
CA GLY A 134 -33.12 -6.55 -22.25
C GLY A 134 -33.21 -5.55 -21.08
N ARG A 135 -32.08 -4.95 -20.66
CA ARG A 135 -32.10 -3.96 -19.60
C ARG A 135 -32.73 -2.66 -20.07
N GLU A 136 -33.65 -2.10 -19.23
CA GLU A 136 -34.24 -0.80 -19.47
C GLU A 136 -33.19 0.31 -19.43
N ASP A 137 -33.38 1.36 -20.24
CA ASP A 137 -32.46 2.50 -20.31
C ASP A 137 -32.35 3.20 -18.96
N GLU A 138 -33.46 3.32 -18.23
CA GLU A 138 -33.45 3.88 -16.87
C GLU A 138 -32.59 3.06 -15.90
N TRP A 139 -32.64 1.73 -16.01
CA TRP A 139 -31.78 0.87 -15.17
C TRP A 139 -30.33 1.05 -15.50
N LEU A 140 -29.94 1.06 -16.78
CA LEU A 140 -28.58 1.28 -17.22
C LEU A 140 -28.04 2.65 -16.78
N PHE A 141 -28.87 3.69 -16.98
CA PHE A 141 -28.52 5.04 -16.54
C PHE A 141 -28.23 5.09 -15.04
N ASN A 142 -29.14 4.58 -14.22
CA ASN A 142 -29.03 4.62 -12.77
C ASN A 142 -27.85 3.77 -12.27
N TYR A 143 -27.56 2.66 -12.93
CA TYR A 143 -26.41 1.82 -12.55
C TYR A 143 -25.09 2.54 -12.82
N ILE A 144 -24.98 3.29 -13.92
CA ILE A 144 -23.81 4.13 -14.21
C ILE A 144 -23.79 5.34 -13.28
N TYR A 145 -24.94 5.99 -13.07
CA TYR A 145 -25.05 7.17 -12.23
C TYR A 145 -24.59 6.87 -10.79
N ASP A 146 -25.15 5.82 -10.20
CA ASP A 146 -24.74 5.34 -8.88
C ASP A 146 -25.17 3.88 -8.66
N GLY A 147 -24.29 2.96 -8.95
CA GLY A 147 -24.55 1.51 -8.80
C GLY A 147 -24.82 1.07 -7.36
N ARG A 148 -24.46 1.89 -6.35
CA ARG A 148 -24.74 1.59 -4.93
C ARG A 148 -26.24 1.54 -4.62
N VAL A 149 -27.07 2.13 -5.46
CA VAL A 149 -28.54 2.06 -5.35
C VAL A 149 -29.04 0.62 -5.48
N TYR A 150 -28.39 -0.19 -6.32
CA TYR A 150 -28.75 -1.59 -6.55
C TYR A 150 -27.86 -2.57 -5.78
N ASN A 151 -26.60 -2.21 -5.59
CA ASN A 151 -25.62 -3.01 -4.85
C ASN A 151 -24.75 -2.10 -3.98
N PRO A 152 -25.05 -1.92 -2.69
CA PRO A 152 -24.29 -1.06 -1.78
C PRO A 152 -22.80 -1.45 -1.67
N GLU A 153 -22.48 -2.73 -1.91
CA GLU A 153 -21.13 -3.27 -1.83
C GLU A 153 -20.35 -3.23 -3.16
N THR A 154 -20.92 -2.61 -4.18
CA THR A 154 -20.27 -2.53 -5.49
C THR A 154 -18.92 -1.81 -5.40
N VAL A 155 -17.96 -2.29 -6.20
CA VAL A 155 -16.69 -1.60 -6.44
C VAL A 155 -16.78 -0.64 -7.64
N MET A 156 -17.90 -0.62 -8.35
CA MET A 156 -18.13 0.33 -9.43
C MET A 156 -18.22 1.75 -8.87
N PRO A 157 -17.43 2.69 -9.38
CA PRO A 157 -17.51 4.09 -8.92
C PRO A 157 -18.90 4.69 -9.16
N PRO A 158 -19.34 5.59 -8.28
CA PRO A 158 -20.61 6.32 -8.45
C PRO A 158 -20.43 7.51 -9.41
N TRP A 159 -20.33 7.21 -10.69
CA TRP A 159 -19.87 8.12 -11.73
C TRP A 159 -20.66 9.43 -11.83
N GLY A 160 -21.99 9.34 -11.74
CA GLY A 160 -22.87 10.51 -11.82
C GLY A 160 -23.00 11.22 -10.48
N SER A 161 -23.33 10.52 -9.39
CA SER A 161 -23.58 11.14 -8.08
C SER A 161 -22.32 11.81 -7.50
N HIS A 162 -21.13 11.33 -7.88
CA HIS A 162 -19.86 11.97 -7.53
C HIS A 162 -19.38 12.98 -8.60
N GLY A 163 -20.22 13.33 -9.57
CA GLY A 163 -19.92 14.40 -10.53
C GLY A 163 -18.75 14.12 -11.48
N PHE A 164 -18.47 12.83 -11.75
CA PHE A 164 -17.45 12.47 -12.73
C PHE A 164 -17.97 12.61 -14.16
N PHE A 165 -19.19 12.12 -14.41
CA PHE A 165 -19.95 12.30 -15.63
C PHE A 165 -21.24 13.05 -15.36
N ASN A 166 -21.65 13.91 -16.30
CA ASN A 166 -22.97 14.53 -16.28
C ASN A 166 -24.03 13.62 -16.90
N ASP A 167 -25.30 14.01 -16.77
CA ASP A 167 -26.45 13.21 -17.23
C ASP A 167 -26.40 12.93 -18.75
N GLN A 168 -25.98 13.90 -19.57
CA GLN A 168 -25.88 13.70 -21.01
C GLN A 168 -24.77 12.71 -21.37
N GLU A 169 -23.65 12.79 -20.72
CA GLU A 169 -22.55 11.83 -20.91
C GLU A 169 -22.95 10.41 -20.50
N ILE A 170 -23.76 10.26 -19.44
CA ILE A 170 -24.31 8.97 -19.05
C ILE A 170 -25.32 8.48 -20.09
N ASN A 171 -26.18 9.35 -20.65
CA ASN A 171 -27.11 9.01 -21.75
C ASN A 171 -26.34 8.53 -22.99
N ASP A 172 -25.24 9.20 -23.35
CA ASP A 172 -24.40 8.80 -24.47
C ASP A 172 -23.78 7.40 -24.23
N MET A 173 -23.32 7.13 -23.01
CA MET A 173 -22.83 5.80 -22.63
C MET A 173 -23.92 4.73 -22.65
N VAL A 174 -25.15 5.02 -22.20
CA VAL A 174 -26.30 4.09 -22.31
C VAL A 174 -26.58 3.77 -23.76
N ALA A 175 -26.61 4.80 -24.64
CA ALA A 175 -26.83 4.60 -26.07
C ALA A 175 -25.77 3.69 -26.67
N PHE A 176 -24.49 3.86 -26.28
CA PHE A 176 -23.39 2.98 -26.69
C PHE A 176 -23.58 1.55 -26.17
N LEU A 177 -23.86 1.35 -24.89
CA LEU A 177 -24.04 0.02 -24.31
C LEU A 177 -25.15 -0.77 -25.00
N LYS A 178 -26.23 -0.12 -25.44
CA LYS A 178 -27.32 -0.73 -26.21
C LYS A 178 -26.90 -1.24 -27.60
N THR A 179 -25.77 -0.75 -28.14
CA THR A 179 -25.20 -1.24 -29.40
C THR A 179 -24.36 -2.48 -29.22
N LEU A 180 -23.94 -2.82 -28.00
CA LEU A 180 -23.08 -3.96 -27.72
C LEU A 180 -23.90 -5.26 -27.71
N LYS A 181 -23.85 -6.00 -28.83
CA LYS A 181 -24.65 -7.19 -29.06
C LYS A 181 -23.87 -8.42 -29.55
N SER A 182 -22.55 -8.35 -29.51
CA SER A 182 -21.68 -9.41 -29.97
C SER A 182 -20.51 -9.61 -29.02
N PRO A 183 -20.00 -10.84 -28.85
CA PRO A 183 -18.82 -11.11 -28.03
C PRO A 183 -17.62 -10.25 -28.42
N ALA A 184 -16.73 -9.98 -27.48
CA ALA A 184 -15.48 -9.29 -27.73
C ALA A 184 -14.57 -10.12 -28.64
N VAL A 185 -13.87 -9.44 -29.55
CA VAL A 185 -12.86 -10.04 -30.40
C VAL A 185 -11.51 -9.42 -30.05
N PHE A 186 -10.57 -10.25 -29.63
CA PHE A 186 -9.21 -9.85 -29.28
C PHE A 186 -8.24 -10.22 -30.39
N LYS A 187 -7.23 -9.37 -30.62
CA LYS A 187 -6.19 -9.62 -31.63
C LYS A 187 -5.22 -10.70 -31.18
N THR A 188 -4.92 -10.75 -29.91
CA THR A 188 -4.00 -11.73 -29.31
C THR A 188 -4.58 -12.21 -27.97
N GLU A 189 -4.06 -13.34 -27.46
CA GLU A 189 -4.44 -13.83 -26.14
C GLU A 189 -4.02 -12.87 -25.00
N LEU A 190 -2.98 -12.07 -25.21
CA LEU A 190 -2.55 -11.07 -24.21
C LEU A 190 -3.52 -9.89 -24.12
N ASP A 191 -4.28 -9.62 -25.19
CA ASP A 191 -5.32 -8.58 -25.17
C ASP A 191 -6.55 -9.06 -24.38
N ASP A 192 -6.80 -10.36 -24.34
CA ASP A 192 -7.91 -10.97 -23.60
C ASP A 192 -7.55 -11.10 -22.11
N PRO A 193 -8.17 -10.32 -21.19
CA PRO A 193 -7.83 -10.38 -19.78
C PRO A 193 -8.17 -11.73 -19.13
N ALA A 194 -9.06 -12.53 -19.73
CA ALA A 194 -9.40 -13.86 -19.23
C ALA A 194 -8.29 -14.89 -19.57
N LYS A 195 -7.53 -14.65 -20.64
CA LYS A 195 -6.44 -15.54 -21.10
C LYS A 195 -5.06 -15.01 -20.72
N ARG A 196 -4.97 -13.72 -20.44
CA ARG A 196 -3.71 -13.08 -20.06
C ARG A 196 -3.11 -13.76 -18.84
N PRO A 197 -1.87 -14.29 -18.91
CA PRO A 197 -1.25 -14.97 -17.80
C PRO A 197 -1.01 -14.00 -16.63
N ALA A 198 -1.29 -14.45 -15.41
CA ALA A 198 -0.91 -13.72 -14.22
C ALA A 198 0.60 -13.43 -14.20
N PRO A 199 1.05 -12.31 -13.64
CA PRO A 199 2.47 -12.01 -13.55
C PRO A 199 3.22 -13.12 -12.83
N VAL A 200 4.40 -13.46 -13.32
CA VAL A 200 5.30 -14.40 -12.62
C VAL A 200 5.82 -13.69 -11.37
N GLU A 201 5.49 -14.24 -10.21
CA GLU A 201 5.80 -13.61 -8.92
C GLU A 201 7.30 -13.59 -8.56
N LYS A 202 8.15 -14.32 -9.26
CA LYS A 202 9.59 -14.35 -9.02
C LYS A 202 10.36 -13.49 -10.01
N ARG A 203 9.96 -12.23 -10.15
CA ARG A 203 10.68 -11.23 -10.96
C ARG A 203 11.78 -10.51 -10.17
N ASP A 204 12.07 -10.97 -8.96
CA ASP A 204 13.04 -10.33 -8.08
C ASP A 204 14.44 -10.83 -8.42
N ASN A 205 14.84 -10.59 -9.66
CA ASN A 205 16.18 -10.87 -10.14
C ASN A 205 17.12 -9.75 -9.65
N LEU A 206 18.16 -10.12 -8.95
CA LEU A 206 19.17 -9.19 -8.42
C LEU A 206 20.40 -9.06 -9.33
N ASP A 207 20.31 -9.58 -10.56
CA ASP A 207 21.32 -9.33 -11.58
C ASP A 207 21.27 -7.85 -12.02
N PRO A 208 22.38 -7.09 -11.88
CA PRO A 208 22.40 -5.67 -12.25
C PRO A 208 22.11 -5.39 -13.73
N ILE A 209 22.31 -6.38 -14.61
CA ILE A 209 22.00 -6.24 -16.05
C ILE A 209 20.49 -6.34 -16.29
N GLU A 210 19.80 -7.19 -15.53
CA GLU A 210 18.37 -7.45 -15.73
C GLU A 210 17.48 -6.59 -14.80
N ASN A 211 18.03 -6.11 -13.67
CA ASN A 211 17.31 -5.28 -12.71
C ASN A 211 17.88 -3.86 -12.65
N PRO A 212 17.28 -2.91 -13.35
CA PRO A 212 17.76 -1.52 -13.30
C PRO A 212 17.70 -0.88 -11.90
N GLY A 213 16.91 -1.42 -10.96
CA GLY A 213 16.87 -0.95 -9.59
C GLY A 213 18.18 -1.16 -8.82
N MET A 214 19.07 -2.01 -9.33
CA MET A 214 20.38 -2.27 -8.69
C MET A 214 21.31 -1.06 -8.71
N TRP A 215 21.13 -0.11 -9.64
CA TRP A 215 21.89 1.16 -9.63
C TRP A 215 21.80 1.90 -8.28
N ALA A 216 20.71 1.72 -7.56
CA ALA A 216 20.50 2.35 -6.27
C ALA A 216 21.50 1.84 -5.21
N ILE A 217 21.98 0.61 -5.36
CA ILE A 217 22.99 0.04 -4.44
C ILE A 217 24.36 0.68 -4.66
N ASP A 218 24.76 0.85 -5.92
CA ASP A 218 26.03 1.51 -6.25
C ASP A 218 26.03 2.95 -5.73
N LYS A 219 24.95 3.69 -6.01
CA LYS A 219 24.77 5.05 -5.49
C LYS A 219 24.82 5.09 -3.96
N ALA A 220 24.16 4.16 -3.28
CA ALA A 220 24.14 4.11 -1.84
C ALA A 220 25.51 3.82 -1.23
N GLN A 221 26.31 2.96 -1.87
CA GLN A 221 27.68 2.67 -1.44
C GLN A 221 28.62 3.88 -1.55
N GLU A 222 28.38 4.74 -2.53
CA GLU A 222 29.06 6.05 -2.63
C GLU A 222 28.61 6.98 -1.51
N LEU A 223 27.30 7.16 -1.33
CA LEU A 223 26.72 7.99 -0.27
C LEU A 223 27.15 7.52 1.13
N TRP A 224 27.32 6.21 1.32
CA TRP A 224 27.78 5.62 2.60
C TRP A 224 29.13 6.14 3.06
N LYS A 225 30.03 6.40 2.13
CA LYS A 225 31.39 6.90 2.34
C LYS A 225 31.49 8.41 2.26
N GLN A 226 30.50 9.07 1.66
CA GLN A 226 30.50 10.51 1.45
C GLN A 226 30.41 11.25 2.77
N LYS A 227 31.44 12.05 3.06
CA LYS A 227 31.45 12.91 4.26
C LYS A 227 30.58 14.14 4.04
N SER A 228 29.75 14.44 5.01
CA SER A 228 29.00 15.70 5.06
C SER A 228 29.92 16.87 5.44
N SER A 229 29.38 18.09 5.43
CA SER A 229 30.07 19.29 5.90
C SER A 229 30.53 19.21 7.35
N ALA A 230 29.91 18.35 8.18
CA ALA A 230 30.30 18.06 9.54
C ALA A 230 31.48 17.06 9.64
N GLY A 231 31.96 16.53 8.50
CA GLY A 231 33.10 15.59 8.44
C GLY A 231 32.71 14.13 8.71
N PHE A 232 31.45 13.81 8.94
CA PHE A 232 30.95 12.45 9.23
C PHE A 232 30.28 11.83 8.02
N SER A 233 30.39 10.50 7.92
CA SER A 233 29.66 9.68 6.95
C SER A 233 29.03 8.49 7.67
N CYS A 234 28.17 7.72 7.01
CA CYS A 234 27.64 6.48 7.57
C CYS A 234 28.77 5.51 7.94
N ASN A 235 29.80 5.44 7.11
CA ASN A 235 31.00 4.61 7.33
C ASN A 235 31.78 5.00 8.58
N THR A 236 31.66 6.22 9.08
CA THR A 236 32.33 6.68 10.29
C THR A 236 31.91 5.87 11.53
N CYS A 237 30.62 5.51 11.60
CA CYS A 237 30.05 4.74 12.71
C CYS A 237 29.73 3.29 12.33
N HIS A 238 29.47 3.01 11.06
CA HIS A 238 29.06 1.71 10.54
C HIS A 238 30.06 1.23 9.48
N SER A 239 31.30 0.94 9.92
CA SER A 239 32.38 0.51 9.02
C SER A 239 32.13 -0.81 8.31
N ASP A 240 31.29 -1.69 8.89
CA ASP A 240 30.78 -2.91 8.28
C ASP A 240 29.25 -2.82 8.20
N PRO A 241 28.70 -2.33 7.07
CA PRO A 241 27.25 -2.21 6.89
C PRO A 241 26.53 -3.56 6.92
N GLN A 242 27.18 -4.62 6.41
CA GLN A 242 26.59 -5.96 6.42
C GLN A 242 26.41 -6.49 7.85
N ALA A 243 27.39 -6.34 8.70
CA ALA A 243 27.27 -6.76 10.09
C ALA A 243 26.24 -5.92 10.86
N ALA A 244 26.18 -4.61 10.58
CA ALA A 244 25.28 -3.68 11.28
C ALA A 244 23.80 -3.86 10.87
N PHE A 245 23.52 -4.19 9.60
CA PHE A 245 22.15 -4.12 9.05
C PHE A 245 21.61 -5.44 8.47
N LYS A 246 22.34 -6.54 8.59
CA LYS A 246 22.00 -7.87 8.04
C LYS A 246 20.54 -8.31 8.26
N THR A 247 19.91 -7.90 9.36
CA THR A 247 18.53 -8.28 9.70
C THR A 247 17.67 -7.08 10.04
N TRP A 248 18.27 -5.89 10.16
CA TRP A 248 17.61 -4.71 10.71
C TRP A 248 16.36 -4.30 9.92
N ALA A 249 16.48 -4.23 8.58
CA ALA A 249 15.37 -3.79 7.75
C ALA A 249 14.21 -4.78 7.69
N ALA A 250 14.44 -6.05 8.03
CA ALA A 250 13.39 -7.05 8.14
C ALA A 250 12.47 -6.85 9.37
N SER A 251 12.90 -6.03 10.34
CA SER A 251 12.10 -5.63 11.51
C SER A 251 11.40 -4.27 11.34
N MET A 252 11.47 -3.69 10.15
CA MET A 252 10.84 -2.41 9.82
C MET A 252 9.59 -2.62 8.97
N PRO A 253 8.57 -1.77 9.10
CA PRO A 253 8.47 -0.56 9.93
C PRO A 253 8.21 -0.88 11.40
N LYS A 254 8.44 0.09 12.28
CA LYS A 254 8.19 -0.07 13.72
C LYS A 254 7.61 1.18 14.34
N TRP A 255 6.93 1.03 15.48
CA TRP A 255 6.51 2.16 16.30
C TRP A 255 7.72 2.91 16.86
N GLU A 256 7.73 4.22 16.71
CA GLU A 256 8.75 5.11 17.27
C GLU A 256 8.09 6.06 18.30
N PRO A 257 8.27 5.81 19.60
CA PRO A 257 7.56 6.56 20.65
C PRO A 257 7.93 8.04 20.67
N ARG A 258 9.15 8.40 20.32
CA ARG A 258 9.62 9.80 20.28
C ARG A 258 8.91 10.62 19.22
N LEU A 259 8.41 9.98 18.15
CA LEU A 259 7.64 10.61 17.08
C LEU A 259 6.13 10.34 17.20
N ASN A 260 5.73 9.48 18.14
CA ASN A 260 4.35 9.03 18.31
C ASN A 260 3.70 8.53 17.00
N LYS A 261 4.46 7.75 16.21
CA LYS A 261 4.00 7.17 14.94
C LYS A 261 4.85 5.97 14.51
N VAL A 262 4.39 5.28 13.49
CA VAL A 262 5.15 4.22 12.83
C VAL A 262 6.22 4.84 11.93
N LEU A 263 7.47 4.37 12.10
CA LEU A 263 8.65 4.80 11.36
C LEU A 263 9.04 3.72 10.35
N GLY A 264 8.99 4.04 9.05
CA GLY A 264 9.51 3.21 7.95
C GLY A 264 11.01 3.41 7.75
N VAL A 265 11.60 2.61 6.86
CA VAL A 265 13.04 2.72 6.54
C VAL A 265 13.38 4.08 5.94
N GLU A 266 12.57 4.56 5.03
CA GLU A 266 12.77 5.82 4.29
C GLU A 266 12.80 7.03 5.24
N GLU A 267 11.84 7.09 6.15
CA GLU A 267 11.80 8.15 7.15
C GLU A 267 12.92 8.01 8.18
N PHE A 268 13.27 6.78 8.56
CA PHE A 268 14.43 6.52 9.41
C PHE A 268 15.71 7.06 8.75
N VAL A 269 15.93 6.77 7.47
CA VAL A 269 17.11 7.26 6.72
C VAL A 269 17.20 8.78 6.78
N THR A 270 16.10 9.50 6.48
CA THR A 270 16.07 10.96 6.56
C THR A 270 16.47 11.46 7.95
N ARG A 271 15.80 10.97 8.98
CA ARG A 271 15.96 11.49 10.36
C ARG A 271 17.28 11.11 10.98
N HIS A 272 17.74 9.87 10.72
CA HIS A 272 19.00 9.37 11.26
C HIS A 272 20.21 10.04 10.58
N ALA A 273 20.21 10.13 9.26
CA ALA A 273 21.28 10.79 8.52
C ALA A 273 21.41 12.26 8.94
N LYS A 274 20.31 12.99 9.06
CA LYS A 274 20.32 14.37 9.51
C LYS A 274 20.85 14.53 10.92
N ALA A 275 20.47 13.66 11.86
CA ALA A 275 20.92 13.71 13.26
C ALA A 275 22.39 13.33 13.44
N THR A 276 22.96 12.51 12.56
CA THR A 276 24.29 11.90 12.76
C THR A 276 25.35 12.49 11.85
N THR A 277 25.01 12.70 10.57
CA THR A 277 25.97 13.20 9.57
C THR A 277 25.65 14.63 9.11
N GLY A 278 24.45 15.13 9.38
CA GLY A 278 23.95 16.39 8.84
C GLY A 278 23.47 16.31 7.38
N ALA A 279 23.43 15.12 6.78
CA ALA A 279 22.91 14.93 5.43
C ALA A 279 21.39 15.13 5.40
N ASN A 280 20.90 15.86 4.41
CA ASN A 280 19.47 16.16 4.24
C ASN A 280 18.87 15.33 3.10
N TRP A 281 18.71 14.04 3.33
CA TRP A 281 18.10 13.10 2.38
C TRP A 281 16.62 12.97 2.67
N LEU A 282 15.82 13.91 2.17
CA LEU A 282 14.37 13.88 2.34
C LEU A 282 13.75 12.65 1.65
N MET A 283 12.66 12.15 2.19
CA MET A 283 11.90 11.04 1.58
C MET A 283 11.57 11.36 0.12
N GLU A 284 11.52 10.32 -0.70
CA GLU A 284 11.28 10.38 -2.16
C GLU A 284 12.41 10.99 -2.99
N THR A 285 13.49 11.46 -2.39
CA THR A 285 14.70 11.84 -3.14
C THR A 285 15.50 10.61 -3.55
N ASP A 286 16.26 10.71 -4.63
CA ASP A 286 17.09 9.60 -5.12
C ASP A 286 18.09 9.12 -4.07
N ASP A 287 18.63 10.02 -3.25
CA ASP A 287 19.60 9.66 -2.18
C ASP A 287 18.91 8.85 -1.08
N ASN A 288 17.72 9.28 -0.65
CA ASN A 288 16.92 8.56 0.34
C ASN A 288 16.52 7.18 -0.17
N LEU A 289 16.01 7.11 -1.40
CA LEU A 289 15.58 5.84 -2.02
C LEU A 289 16.76 4.88 -2.19
N ALA A 290 17.92 5.39 -2.64
CA ALA A 290 19.12 4.57 -2.77
C ALA A 290 19.54 3.96 -1.42
N MET A 291 19.60 4.78 -0.36
CA MET A 291 19.93 4.30 0.99
C MET A 291 18.88 3.31 1.52
N SER A 292 17.62 3.53 1.27
CA SER A 292 16.54 2.62 1.68
C SER A 292 16.63 1.27 0.98
N VAL A 293 16.87 1.28 -0.34
CA VAL A 293 17.16 0.06 -1.10
C VAL A 293 18.35 -0.68 -0.49
N TYR A 294 19.45 0.01 -0.24
CA TYR A 294 20.66 -0.61 0.26
C TYR A 294 20.49 -1.25 1.62
N LEU A 295 19.84 -0.56 2.57
CA LEU A 295 19.59 -1.12 3.91
C LEU A 295 18.69 -2.36 3.86
N ARG A 296 17.69 -2.38 2.98
CA ARG A 296 16.82 -3.55 2.76
C ARG A 296 17.56 -4.66 2.00
N PHE A 297 18.40 -4.32 1.02
CA PHE A 297 19.26 -5.26 0.30
C PHE A 297 20.22 -6.00 1.23
N LEU A 298 20.84 -5.32 2.20
CA LEU A 298 21.69 -5.95 3.21
C LEU A 298 20.94 -7.00 4.05
N ALA A 299 19.64 -6.87 4.16
CA ALA A 299 18.77 -7.81 4.88
C ALA A 299 18.07 -8.84 3.96
N ASN A 300 18.40 -8.89 2.67
CA ASN A 300 17.79 -9.86 1.75
C ASN A 300 17.94 -11.31 2.23
N GLY A 301 16.89 -12.10 1.99
CA GLY A 301 16.80 -13.48 2.48
C GLY A 301 16.37 -13.60 3.95
N THR A 302 16.33 -12.49 4.71
CA THR A 302 15.82 -12.48 6.09
C THR A 302 14.30 -12.45 6.08
N PRO A 303 13.63 -13.29 6.87
CA PRO A 303 12.18 -13.23 7.02
C PRO A 303 11.74 -11.90 7.67
N ILE A 304 10.70 -11.30 7.12
CA ILE A 304 10.03 -10.12 7.71
C ILE A 304 9.52 -10.49 9.10
N ARG A 305 9.83 -9.66 10.09
CA ARG A 305 9.44 -9.81 11.48
C ARG A 305 9.24 -8.43 12.09
N VAL A 306 8.04 -7.88 11.91
CA VAL A 306 7.67 -6.61 12.52
C VAL A 306 7.10 -6.82 13.92
N ASP A 307 7.08 -5.77 14.72
CA ASP A 307 6.40 -5.81 16.02
C ASP A 307 4.88 -5.86 15.81
N THR A 308 4.28 -6.96 16.25
CA THR A 308 2.82 -7.19 16.24
C THR A 308 2.27 -7.35 17.66
N ASP A 309 3.11 -7.24 18.69
CA ASP A 309 2.75 -7.61 20.06
C ASP A 309 2.59 -6.43 21.02
N SER A 310 3.39 -5.37 20.86
CA SER A 310 3.25 -4.17 21.69
C SER A 310 1.87 -3.52 21.51
N ALA A 311 1.40 -2.82 22.53
CA ALA A 311 0.09 -2.16 22.52
C ALA A 311 0.02 -1.09 21.40
N GLU A 312 1.11 -0.36 21.21
CA GLU A 312 1.22 0.69 20.22
C GLU A 312 1.24 0.13 18.79
N ALA A 313 1.97 -0.97 18.56
CA ALA A 313 1.99 -1.63 17.26
C ALA A 313 0.61 -2.22 16.92
N LYS A 314 -0.04 -2.90 17.86
CA LYS A 314 -1.42 -3.40 17.68
C LYS A 314 -2.39 -2.28 17.33
N ALA A 315 -2.31 -1.15 18.04
CA ALA A 315 -3.15 0.00 17.74
C ALA A 315 -2.87 0.61 16.36
N ALA A 316 -1.60 0.66 15.94
CA ALA A 316 -1.21 1.13 14.62
C ALA A 316 -1.68 0.17 13.50
N ILE A 317 -1.54 -1.14 13.69
CA ILE A 317 -2.04 -2.17 12.77
C ILE A 317 -3.56 -2.05 12.61
N GLU A 318 -4.31 -1.89 13.71
CA GLU A 318 -5.77 -1.75 13.62
C GLU A 318 -6.17 -0.45 12.90
N ARG A 319 -5.48 0.68 13.13
CA ARG A 319 -5.70 1.90 12.35
C ARG A 319 -5.37 1.70 10.87
N GLY A 320 -4.26 1.05 10.55
CA GLY A 320 -3.88 0.71 9.18
C GLY A 320 -4.92 -0.16 8.49
N LYS A 321 -5.47 -1.15 9.19
CA LYS A 321 -6.60 -1.97 8.72
C LYS A 321 -7.83 -1.12 8.40
N GLN A 322 -8.23 -0.24 9.30
CA GLN A 322 -9.38 0.66 9.10
C GLN A 322 -9.14 1.61 7.91
N LEU A 323 -7.92 2.16 7.79
CA LEU A 323 -7.54 2.99 6.65
C LEU A 323 -7.60 2.21 5.33
N SER A 324 -7.18 0.95 5.31
CA SER A 324 -7.23 0.10 4.12
C SER A 324 -8.66 -0.21 3.63
N GLN A 325 -9.64 -0.15 4.53
CA GLN A 325 -11.06 -0.38 4.26
C GLN A 325 -11.84 0.90 3.97
N ARG A 326 -11.23 2.06 4.23
CA ARG A 326 -11.89 3.36 4.04
C ARG A 326 -12.08 3.65 2.56
N LYS A 327 -13.33 3.89 2.15
CA LYS A 327 -13.67 4.41 0.83
C LYS A 327 -13.21 5.87 0.72
N VAL A 328 -12.37 6.16 -0.26
CA VAL A 328 -11.78 7.49 -0.45
C VAL A 328 -11.85 7.95 -1.90
N GLY A 329 -11.70 9.23 -2.10
CA GLY A 329 -11.64 9.87 -3.41
C GLY A 329 -12.97 9.92 -4.16
N GLN A 330 -12.94 10.58 -5.30
CA GLN A 330 -14.12 10.73 -6.17
C GLN A 330 -14.60 9.38 -6.70
N LEU A 331 -13.72 8.40 -6.89
CA LEU A 331 -14.10 7.06 -7.33
C LEU A 331 -14.61 6.17 -6.19
N ASN A 332 -14.58 6.65 -4.94
CA ASN A 332 -15.15 5.96 -3.77
C ASN A 332 -14.62 4.53 -3.62
N MET A 333 -13.30 4.36 -3.64
CA MET A 333 -12.64 3.06 -3.56
C MET A 333 -11.75 2.95 -2.33
N ALA A 334 -11.62 1.73 -1.81
CA ALA A 334 -10.73 1.35 -0.73
C ALA A 334 -9.59 0.45 -1.24
N CYS A 335 -8.49 0.35 -0.49
CA CYS A 335 -7.42 -0.61 -0.82
C CYS A 335 -7.97 -2.05 -0.90
N THR A 336 -8.89 -2.41 0.01
CA THR A 336 -9.52 -3.72 0.06
C THR A 336 -10.50 -3.99 -1.10
N ASP A 337 -10.95 -2.98 -1.83
CA ASP A 337 -11.74 -3.23 -3.04
C ASP A 337 -10.87 -3.86 -4.12
N CYS A 338 -9.66 -3.28 -4.37
CA CYS A 338 -8.74 -3.79 -5.38
C CYS A 338 -7.94 -5.00 -4.91
N HIS A 339 -7.42 -4.96 -3.67
CA HIS A 339 -6.53 -6.00 -3.12
C HIS A 339 -7.25 -7.05 -2.26
N GLY A 340 -8.58 -7.07 -2.27
CA GLY A 340 -9.42 -8.02 -1.57
C GLY A 340 -10.59 -8.49 -2.44
N LYS A 341 -11.64 -7.66 -2.60
CA LYS A 341 -12.87 -8.05 -3.32
C LYS A 341 -12.62 -8.47 -4.77
N VAL A 342 -11.70 -7.79 -5.47
CA VAL A 342 -11.37 -8.07 -6.86
C VAL A 342 -9.88 -8.39 -7.05
N ALA A 343 -9.25 -8.92 -6.02
CA ALA A 343 -7.89 -9.44 -6.15
C ALA A 343 -7.81 -10.55 -7.21
N ASN A 344 -6.62 -10.76 -7.75
CA ASN A 344 -6.35 -11.76 -8.79
C ASN A 344 -7.10 -11.51 -10.11
N HIS A 345 -7.37 -10.24 -10.40
CA HIS A 345 -7.92 -9.77 -11.66
C HIS A 345 -7.04 -8.68 -12.28
N TRP A 346 -7.28 -8.41 -13.54
CA TRP A 346 -6.62 -7.35 -14.28
C TRP A 346 -7.43 -6.06 -14.23
N ILE A 347 -6.82 -4.96 -13.77
CA ILE A 347 -7.30 -3.61 -14.04
C ILE A 347 -6.44 -3.04 -15.17
N ARG A 348 -6.98 -2.99 -16.37
CA ARG A 348 -6.18 -2.78 -17.60
C ARG A 348 -5.02 -3.78 -17.69
N GLY A 349 -3.80 -3.29 -17.91
CA GLY A 349 -2.58 -4.08 -17.92
C GLY A 349 -1.92 -4.31 -16.56
N GLN A 350 -2.60 -3.97 -15.45
CA GLN A 350 -2.05 -4.17 -14.10
C GLN A 350 -2.78 -5.28 -13.36
N TRP A 351 -2.01 -6.24 -12.86
CA TRP A 351 -2.54 -7.30 -12.01
C TRP A 351 -2.78 -6.78 -10.59
N LEU A 352 -3.95 -7.09 -10.05
CA LEU A 352 -4.32 -6.76 -8.67
C LEU A 352 -3.96 -7.93 -7.75
N GLY A 353 -2.74 -7.94 -7.21
CA GLY A 353 -2.33 -8.97 -6.25
C GLY A 353 -3.01 -8.81 -4.90
N GLU A 354 -3.11 -9.91 -4.16
CA GLU A 354 -3.48 -9.88 -2.74
C GLU A 354 -2.43 -9.14 -1.91
N PRO A 355 -2.73 -8.69 -0.67
CA PRO A 355 -1.77 -7.97 0.17
C PRO A 355 -0.51 -8.79 0.51
N LYS A 356 -0.66 -10.12 0.62
CA LYS A 356 0.48 -11.01 0.86
C LYS A 356 1.36 -11.07 -0.39
N GLY A 357 2.67 -10.88 -0.23
CA GLY A 357 3.62 -10.77 -1.34
C GLY A 357 3.69 -9.38 -1.97
N GLN A 358 3.09 -8.34 -1.33
CA GLN A 358 3.13 -6.97 -1.83
C GLN A 358 4.02 -6.04 -1.00
N TYR A 359 4.84 -6.58 -0.10
CA TYR A 359 5.72 -5.78 0.75
C TYR A 359 7.21 -6.16 0.67
N ASP A 360 7.51 -7.43 0.56
CA ASP A 360 8.84 -8.05 0.64
C ASP A 360 9.87 -7.56 -0.40
N HIS A 361 9.39 -6.93 -1.48
CA HIS A 361 10.19 -6.48 -2.62
C HIS A 361 10.35 -4.95 -2.73
N PHE A 362 9.79 -4.17 -1.80
CA PHE A 362 9.94 -2.70 -1.79
C PHE A 362 11.17 -2.24 -1.02
N PRO A 363 11.84 -1.15 -1.48
CA PRO A 363 11.60 -0.38 -2.71
C PRO A 363 11.80 -1.20 -3.99
N THR A 364 11.04 -0.86 -5.03
CA THR A 364 10.98 -1.65 -6.27
C THR A 364 11.21 -0.78 -7.50
N TRP A 365 11.87 -1.34 -8.52
CA TRP A 365 11.91 -0.73 -9.84
C TRP A 365 10.55 -0.82 -10.51
N ARG A 366 10.01 0.33 -10.90
CA ARG A 366 8.74 0.44 -11.63
C ARG A 366 9.01 0.56 -13.12
N THR A 367 8.79 -0.51 -13.88
CA THR A 367 9.11 -0.57 -15.32
C THR A 367 8.32 0.44 -16.14
N SER A 368 7.07 0.71 -15.78
CA SER A 368 6.22 1.70 -16.46
C SER A 368 6.62 3.16 -16.20
N LEU A 369 7.44 3.41 -15.17
CA LEU A 369 7.83 4.75 -14.73
C LEU A 369 9.33 4.98 -14.82
N LEU A 370 10.12 3.92 -15.06
CA LEU A 370 11.58 3.93 -15.11
C LEU A 370 12.22 4.55 -13.86
N LYS A 371 11.68 4.20 -12.69
CA LYS A 371 12.11 4.73 -11.39
C LYS A 371 11.99 3.68 -10.29
N VAL A 372 12.83 3.82 -9.27
CA VAL A 372 12.65 3.13 -7.99
C VAL A 372 11.61 3.86 -7.17
N TRP A 373 10.66 3.12 -6.62
CA TRP A 373 9.63 3.62 -5.71
C TRP A 373 9.60 2.82 -4.42
N ASP A 374 9.42 3.52 -3.31
CA ASP A 374 9.07 2.91 -2.04
C ASP A 374 7.57 2.57 -1.98
N ILE A 375 7.18 1.93 -0.87
CA ILE A 375 5.78 1.50 -0.68
C ILE A 375 4.83 2.68 -0.48
N ARG A 376 5.29 3.80 0.13
CA ARG A 376 4.44 4.98 0.40
C ARG A 376 4.17 5.75 -0.89
N GLN A 377 5.15 5.86 -1.80
CA GLN A 377 4.92 6.36 -3.15
C GLN A 377 3.89 5.50 -3.91
N ARG A 378 3.89 4.17 -3.67
CA ARG A 378 2.86 3.29 -4.24
C ARG A 378 1.49 3.58 -3.66
N PHE A 379 1.38 3.85 -2.35
CA PHE A 379 0.10 4.27 -1.75
C PHE A 379 -0.40 5.59 -2.34
N GLN A 380 0.46 6.58 -2.49
CA GLN A 380 0.11 7.87 -3.12
C GLN A 380 -0.41 7.66 -4.55
N TRP A 381 0.29 6.85 -5.34
CA TRP A 381 -0.14 6.57 -6.71
C TRP A 381 -1.50 5.86 -6.78
N CYS A 382 -1.80 4.96 -5.85
CA CYS A 382 -3.14 4.38 -5.75
C CYS A 382 -4.20 5.45 -5.48
N GLN A 383 -3.93 6.40 -4.56
CA GLN A 383 -4.86 7.49 -4.26
C GLN A 383 -5.09 8.39 -5.48
N VAL A 384 -4.02 8.77 -6.18
CA VAL A 384 -4.13 9.52 -7.44
C VAL A 384 -5.04 8.80 -8.44
N ASN A 385 -4.87 7.48 -8.61
CA ASN A 385 -5.67 6.69 -9.55
C ASN A 385 -7.16 6.61 -9.18
N ILE A 386 -7.50 6.68 -7.90
CA ILE A 386 -8.90 6.70 -7.43
C ILE A 386 -9.41 8.13 -7.19
N ARG A 387 -8.66 9.13 -7.62
CA ARG A 387 -8.98 10.56 -7.51
C ARG A 387 -9.20 11.00 -6.06
N ALA A 388 -8.38 10.49 -5.17
CA ALA A 388 -8.27 10.93 -3.79
C ALA A 388 -7.08 11.87 -3.63
N ASP A 389 -7.17 12.71 -2.61
CA ASP A 389 -6.05 13.57 -2.19
C ASP A 389 -5.00 12.69 -1.49
N GLU A 390 -3.77 12.76 -1.98
CA GLU A 390 -2.66 12.04 -1.40
C GLU A 390 -2.04 12.80 -0.23
N LEU A 391 -1.46 12.07 0.71
CA LEU A 391 -0.78 12.63 1.87
C LEU A 391 0.73 12.75 1.62
N PRO A 392 1.43 13.62 2.38
CA PRO A 392 2.89 13.61 2.39
C PRO A 392 3.46 12.24 2.78
N PRO A 393 4.63 11.84 2.24
CA PRO A 393 5.16 10.49 2.47
C PRO A 393 5.46 10.17 3.94
N ASP A 394 5.71 11.17 4.76
CA ASP A 394 5.92 11.02 6.21
C ASP A 394 4.63 11.12 7.04
N ALA A 395 3.44 11.09 6.42
CA ALA A 395 2.16 11.07 7.12
C ALA A 395 2.02 9.82 8.01
N LYS A 396 1.36 10.00 9.15
CA LYS A 396 1.12 8.93 10.13
C LYS A 396 0.29 7.79 9.52
N GLU A 397 -0.68 8.14 8.72
CA GLU A 397 -1.59 7.22 8.03
C GLU A 397 -0.84 6.23 7.13
N TYR A 398 0.19 6.71 6.43
CA TYR A 398 1.03 5.82 5.61
C TYR A 398 1.90 4.90 6.48
N GLY A 399 2.37 5.37 7.61
CA GLY A 399 3.07 4.50 8.56
C GLY A 399 2.18 3.38 9.10
N ASP A 400 0.95 3.71 9.52
CA ASP A 400 -0.02 2.74 10.01
C ASP A 400 -0.40 1.72 8.91
N LEU A 401 -0.62 2.16 7.67
CA LEU A 401 -0.85 1.29 6.51
C LEU A 401 0.35 0.40 6.20
N GLU A 402 1.57 0.95 6.25
CA GLU A 402 2.80 0.20 5.99
C GLU A 402 2.99 -0.92 7.03
N LEU A 403 2.79 -0.63 8.32
CA LEU A 403 2.89 -1.65 9.38
C LEU A 403 1.79 -2.71 9.24
N TYR A 404 0.56 -2.31 8.91
CA TYR A 404 -0.51 -3.25 8.63
C TYR A 404 -0.18 -4.17 7.45
N LEU A 405 0.33 -3.64 6.34
CA LEU A 405 0.74 -4.45 5.19
C LEU A 405 1.93 -5.36 5.53
N ALA A 406 2.94 -4.86 6.24
CA ALA A 406 4.09 -5.63 6.66
C ALA A 406 3.69 -6.80 7.58
N SER A 407 2.73 -6.60 8.50
CA SER A 407 2.23 -7.66 9.39
C SER A 407 1.55 -8.80 8.62
N GLN A 408 0.94 -8.52 7.47
CA GLN A 408 0.36 -9.56 6.60
C GLN A 408 1.43 -10.32 5.78
N ASN A 409 2.65 -9.79 5.74
CA ASN A 409 3.78 -10.35 4.99
C ASN A 409 4.83 -10.99 5.91
N GLU A 410 4.52 -11.19 7.19
CA GLU A 410 5.42 -11.85 8.12
C GLU A 410 5.88 -13.23 7.62
N GLY A 411 7.15 -13.53 7.81
CA GLY A 411 7.79 -14.77 7.40
C GLY A 411 8.20 -14.83 5.93
N LEU A 412 7.71 -13.92 5.06
CA LEU A 412 8.24 -13.78 3.71
C LEU A 412 9.65 -13.20 3.75
N LYS A 413 10.52 -13.67 2.88
CA LYS A 413 11.91 -13.20 2.83
C LYS A 413 12.02 -11.93 2.01
N LEU A 414 12.74 -10.93 2.50
CA LEU A 414 13.07 -9.74 1.74
C LEU A 414 13.81 -10.10 0.44
N SER A 415 13.45 -9.44 -0.65
CA SER A 415 14.07 -9.56 -1.98
C SER A 415 14.04 -8.19 -2.67
N VAL A 416 14.96 -7.30 -2.28
CA VAL A 416 15.00 -5.88 -2.67
C VAL A 416 16.27 -5.58 -3.45
N PRO A 417 16.20 -4.75 -4.51
CA PRO A 417 15.00 -4.18 -5.11
C PRO A 417 14.24 -5.18 -5.98
N GLY A 418 12.91 -5.18 -5.88
CA GLY A 418 12.08 -5.94 -6.79
C GLY A 418 11.90 -5.24 -8.14
N ILE A 419 11.29 -5.95 -9.12
CA ILE A 419 10.91 -5.39 -10.41
C ILE A 419 9.40 -5.56 -10.55
N ARG A 420 8.68 -4.46 -10.78
CA ARG A 420 7.21 -4.47 -10.96
C ARG A 420 6.81 -3.50 -12.07
N HIS A 421 5.61 -3.74 -12.62
CA HIS A 421 5.04 -2.86 -13.65
C HIS A 421 4.46 -1.58 -13.04
#